data_af4aaa5cafbaaa8c6e5f3b0f6825ebf1
#
_entry.id   af4aaa5cafbaaa8c6e5f3b0f6825ebf1
#
_cell.length_a   1.000
_cell.length_b   1.000
_cell.length_c   1.000
_cell.angle_alpha   90.00
_cell.angle_beta   90.00
_cell.angle_gamma   90.00
#
_symmetry.space_group_name_H-M   'P 1'
#
loop_
_entity.id
_entity.type
_entity.pdbx_description
1 polymer ?
#
loop_
_entity_poly.entity_id
_entity_poly.type
_entity_poly.pdbx_seq_one_letter_code
_entity_poly.pdbx_strand_id
1 'polypeptide(L)'
;MLKQFILFLFFSCSALGYSQQRERLVLGLFWNERPQTIIISVRVGAYKLIADGKLEIPLGTSDMFHISTDGDKVKVKNLSQTFGSFSKIEIQEINNTSSINIKSSKPKLANRVYEDNFRIYASEGRLKILNDATLSNYVAGVVQWESGNGNSPEYYKAQAIITRTYALRNINKYEDQGFNLCDRVDSQVYKGRTKNKAILRAVKATKGLVLVDNNMHLISAVFHSNSGGKTHNSEEVWSQPLPYLRAVKDTFSIGQPHYSWEKTISTQKWLNTLKTKYKVDITNKKTKKHLLSYCPKKRQNYMLPKGQLKTTRVRSTFGLRSTNFCVKEVGNNVVITGKGFGHGVGFSQEGAMKMALQGIPFEDILMFYYTGVHLVNVDTMDLLENGE
;
A
#
# COMPACT_ATOMS: atom_id res chain seq x y z
N MET A 1 50.42 -7.29 -15.46
CA MET A 1 49.76 -6.29 -14.58
C MET A 1 48.55 -5.58 -15.20
N LEU A 2 48.26 -5.71 -16.52
CA LEU A 2 47.14 -4.99 -17.15
C LEU A 2 45.77 -5.74 -17.10
N LYS A 3 45.75 -7.04 -16.84
CA LYS A 3 44.51 -7.85 -16.79
C LYS A 3 43.74 -7.78 -15.45
N GLN A 4 44.38 -7.41 -14.35
CA GLN A 4 43.70 -7.30 -13.03
C GLN A 4 42.97 -5.97 -12.86
N PHE A 5 43.35 -4.91 -13.57
CA PHE A 5 42.69 -3.58 -13.45
C PHE A 5 41.35 -3.48 -14.18
N ILE A 6 41.12 -4.29 -15.22
CA ILE A 6 39.87 -4.28 -16.00
C ILE A 6 38.75 -5.03 -15.25
N LEU A 7 39.06 -6.02 -14.41
CA LEU A 7 38.08 -6.77 -13.62
C LEU A 7 37.46 -5.94 -12.50
N PHE A 8 38.24 -5.01 -11.89
CA PHE A 8 37.76 -4.12 -10.81
C PHE A 8 36.80 -3.02 -11.29
N LEU A 9 36.95 -2.55 -12.54
CA LEU A 9 36.06 -1.51 -13.11
C LEU A 9 34.69 -2.07 -13.51
N PHE A 10 34.59 -3.35 -13.88
CA PHE A 10 33.29 -3.98 -14.20
C PHE A 10 32.47 -4.30 -12.94
N PHE A 11 33.09 -4.65 -11.81
CA PHE A 11 32.42 -4.91 -10.54
C PHE A 11 31.87 -3.64 -9.89
N SER A 12 32.57 -2.51 -9.99
CA SER A 12 32.11 -1.23 -9.43
C SER A 12 30.89 -0.66 -10.18
N CYS A 13 30.78 -0.92 -11.49
CA CYS A 13 29.68 -0.41 -12.31
C CYS A 13 28.37 -1.18 -12.06
N SER A 14 28.44 -2.49 -11.77
CA SER A 14 27.27 -3.31 -11.43
C SER A 14 26.74 -3.03 -10.03
N ALA A 15 27.60 -2.83 -9.04
CA ALA A 15 27.22 -2.49 -7.66
C ALA A 15 26.56 -1.09 -7.58
N LEU A 16 27.09 -0.10 -8.30
CA LEU A 16 26.50 1.24 -8.42
C LEU A 16 25.12 1.20 -9.09
N GLY A 17 24.93 0.37 -10.11
CA GLY A 17 23.63 0.19 -10.78
C GLY A 17 22.59 -0.44 -9.88
N TYR A 18 22.95 -1.41 -9.07
CA TYR A 18 22.06 -2.11 -8.12
C TYR A 18 21.63 -1.20 -6.96
N SER A 19 22.55 -0.42 -6.37
CA SER A 19 22.25 0.55 -5.32
C SER A 19 21.32 1.65 -5.81
N GLN A 20 21.54 2.16 -7.02
CA GLN A 20 20.70 3.21 -7.61
C GLN A 20 19.28 2.71 -7.94
N GLN A 21 19.11 1.44 -8.28
CA GLN A 21 17.82 0.82 -8.56
C GLN A 21 16.95 0.66 -7.31
N ARG A 22 17.55 0.52 -6.11
CA ARG A 22 16.83 0.42 -4.83
C ARG A 22 16.37 1.78 -4.26
N GLU A 23 16.91 2.89 -4.76
CA GLU A 23 16.52 4.23 -4.29
C GLU A 23 15.29 4.80 -5.00
N ARG A 24 14.82 4.18 -6.08
CA ARG A 24 13.67 4.63 -6.87
C ARG A 24 12.67 3.51 -7.12
N LEU A 25 11.41 3.91 -7.27
CA LEU A 25 10.28 3.03 -7.60
C LEU A 25 9.45 3.63 -8.73
N VAL A 26 9.07 2.80 -9.68
CA VAL A 26 8.08 3.16 -10.69
C VAL A 26 6.70 2.77 -10.18
N LEU A 27 5.82 3.73 -10.02
CA LEU A 27 4.49 3.57 -9.43
C LEU A 27 3.41 3.75 -10.49
N GLY A 28 2.50 2.77 -10.62
CA GLY A 28 1.29 2.91 -11.43
C GLY A 28 0.25 3.77 -10.69
N LEU A 29 0.02 5.00 -11.16
CA LEU A 29 -0.92 5.94 -10.56
C LEU A 29 -2.32 5.82 -11.15
N PHE A 30 -3.35 6.03 -10.33
CA PHE A 30 -4.76 5.91 -10.72
C PHE A 30 -5.04 4.55 -11.40
N TRP A 31 -4.38 3.51 -10.91
CA TRP A 31 -4.27 2.23 -11.61
C TRP A 31 -5.62 1.56 -11.92
N ASN A 32 -6.59 1.68 -11.03
CA ASN A 32 -7.93 1.14 -11.28
C ASN A 32 -8.85 2.10 -12.03
N GLU A 33 -8.69 3.39 -11.77
CA GLU A 33 -9.51 4.42 -12.38
C GLU A 33 -9.16 4.60 -13.86
N ARG A 34 -7.89 4.36 -14.23
CA ARG A 34 -7.34 4.45 -15.59
C ARG A 34 -7.95 5.65 -16.35
N PRO A 35 -7.59 6.89 -16.03
CA PRO A 35 -8.24 8.07 -16.57
C PRO A 35 -8.07 8.19 -18.08
N GLN A 36 -9.08 8.78 -18.76
CA GLN A 36 -8.97 9.17 -20.17
C GLN A 36 -8.34 10.54 -20.31
N THR A 37 -8.48 11.38 -19.28
CA THR A 37 -8.05 12.77 -19.31
C THR A 37 -7.58 13.21 -17.94
N ILE A 38 -6.42 13.87 -17.92
CA ILE A 38 -5.88 14.54 -16.74
C ILE A 38 -5.51 15.98 -17.06
N ILE A 39 -5.50 16.80 -16.04
CA ILE A 39 -4.94 18.15 -16.03
C ILE A 39 -3.71 18.11 -15.14
N ILE A 40 -2.61 18.64 -15.64
CA ILE A 40 -1.36 18.81 -14.89
C ILE A 40 -1.05 20.29 -14.74
N SER A 41 -0.51 20.69 -13.58
CA SER A 41 0.02 22.02 -13.34
C SER A 41 1.16 21.97 -12.35
N VAL A 42 2.21 22.73 -12.57
CA VAL A 42 3.34 22.80 -11.65
C VAL A 42 2.91 23.57 -10.40
N ARG A 43 3.19 23.04 -9.23
CA ARG A 43 2.85 23.65 -7.95
C ARG A 43 4.03 24.38 -7.31
N VAL A 44 5.21 23.80 -7.41
CA VAL A 44 6.49 24.34 -6.91
C VAL A 44 7.57 23.91 -7.88
N GLY A 45 8.58 24.78 -8.08
CA GLY A 45 9.72 24.49 -8.94
C GLY A 45 9.39 24.52 -10.42
N ALA A 46 10.06 23.70 -11.22
CA ALA A 46 9.91 23.61 -12.65
C ALA A 46 10.07 22.17 -13.15
N TYR A 47 9.39 21.88 -14.26
CA TYR A 47 9.47 20.62 -15.00
C TYR A 47 9.72 20.90 -16.47
N LYS A 48 10.11 19.87 -17.21
CA LYS A 48 10.02 19.85 -18.67
C LYS A 48 9.19 18.65 -19.13
N LEU A 49 8.34 18.86 -20.11
CA LEU A 49 7.62 17.80 -20.81
C LEU A 49 8.40 17.44 -22.06
N ILE A 50 8.70 16.17 -22.25
CA ILE A 50 9.39 15.63 -23.41
C ILE A 50 8.43 14.68 -24.13
N ALA A 51 8.11 14.97 -25.38
CA ALA A 51 7.22 14.17 -26.20
C ALA A 51 8.02 13.37 -27.25
N ASP A 52 7.89 12.03 -27.22
CA ASP A 52 8.60 11.08 -28.08
C ASP A 52 10.12 11.31 -28.17
N GLY A 53 10.73 11.89 -27.12
CA GLY A 53 12.16 12.20 -27.05
C GLY A 53 12.63 13.32 -27.98
N LYS A 54 11.71 14.06 -28.61
CA LYS A 54 12.03 15.05 -29.64
C LYS A 54 11.56 16.47 -29.30
N LEU A 55 10.33 16.62 -28.83
CA LEU A 55 9.76 17.91 -28.47
C LEU A 55 9.91 18.14 -26.97
N GLU A 56 10.65 19.19 -26.62
CA GLU A 56 10.76 19.63 -25.21
C GLU A 56 9.93 20.89 -24.97
N ILE A 57 9.13 20.89 -23.94
CA ILE A 57 8.26 22.00 -23.54
C ILE A 57 8.55 22.31 -22.06
N PRO A 58 9.02 23.51 -21.71
CA PRO A 58 9.19 23.91 -20.33
C PRO A 58 7.83 24.04 -19.64
N LEU A 59 7.75 23.64 -18.35
CA LEU A 59 6.58 23.79 -17.50
C LEU A 59 6.96 24.56 -16.24
N GLY A 60 6.41 25.75 -16.11
CA GLY A 60 6.50 26.60 -14.92
C GLY A 60 5.21 26.57 -14.10
N THR A 61 5.21 27.33 -13.01
CA THR A 61 4.07 27.38 -12.07
C THR A 61 2.80 28.02 -12.63
N SER A 62 2.91 28.78 -13.72
CA SER A 62 1.77 29.39 -14.45
C SER A 62 1.15 28.43 -15.47
N ASP A 63 1.81 27.33 -15.79
CA ASP A 63 1.41 26.47 -16.89
C ASP A 63 0.40 25.40 -16.46
N MET A 64 -0.58 25.18 -17.34
CA MET A 64 -1.58 24.14 -17.18
C MET A 64 -1.71 23.36 -18.50
N PHE A 65 -1.52 22.06 -18.42
CA PHE A 65 -1.62 21.16 -19.55
C PHE A 65 -2.80 20.21 -19.39
N HIS A 66 -3.51 20.00 -20.46
CA HIS A 66 -4.55 19.01 -20.60
C HIS A 66 -3.99 17.84 -21.40
N ILE A 67 -3.88 16.69 -20.75
CA ILE A 67 -3.38 15.44 -21.30
C ILE A 67 -4.55 14.49 -21.47
N SER A 68 -4.78 13.98 -22.67
CA SER A 68 -5.88 13.06 -22.96
C SER A 68 -5.46 11.95 -23.90
N THR A 69 -6.29 10.93 -24.03
CA THR A 69 -6.11 9.89 -25.05
C THR A 69 -6.56 10.38 -26.43
N ASP A 70 -5.86 9.92 -27.45
CA ASP A 70 -6.20 10.05 -28.89
C ASP A 70 -5.89 8.69 -29.54
N GLY A 71 -6.85 7.75 -29.44
CA GLY A 71 -6.59 6.33 -29.65
C GLY A 71 -5.55 5.81 -28.64
N ASP A 72 -4.49 5.20 -29.13
CA ASP A 72 -3.35 4.73 -28.35
C ASP A 72 -2.21 5.76 -28.26
N LYS A 73 -2.50 7.04 -28.57
CA LYS A 73 -1.57 8.16 -28.41
C LYS A 73 -2.02 9.10 -27.30
N VAL A 74 -1.06 9.82 -26.77
CA VAL A 74 -1.25 10.85 -25.72
C VAL A 74 -1.33 12.21 -26.40
N LYS A 75 -2.50 12.84 -26.37
CA LYS A 75 -2.71 14.20 -26.87
C LYS A 75 -2.35 15.21 -25.81
N VAL A 76 -1.51 16.18 -26.19
CA VAL A 76 -1.02 17.26 -25.31
C VAL A 76 -1.52 18.61 -25.83
N LYS A 77 -2.16 19.38 -24.95
CA LYS A 77 -2.53 20.77 -25.22
C LYS A 77 -2.45 21.63 -23.96
N ASN A 78 -2.26 22.92 -24.12
CA ASN A 78 -2.48 23.94 -23.10
C ASN A 78 -3.65 24.87 -23.50
N LEU A 79 -3.79 25.98 -22.81
CA LEU A 79 -4.86 26.95 -23.12
C LEU A 79 -4.70 27.62 -24.47
N SER A 80 -3.46 27.72 -24.96
CA SER A 80 -3.13 28.51 -26.17
C SER A 80 -3.04 27.64 -27.42
N GLN A 81 -2.58 26.38 -27.30
CA GLN A 81 -2.33 25.53 -28.47
C GLN A 81 -2.40 24.03 -28.19
N THR A 82 -2.55 23.27 -29.24
CA THR A 82 -2.38 21.81 -29.27
C THR A 82 -0.97 21.50 -29.80
N PHE A 83 -0.20 20.74 -29.01
CA PHE A 83 1.17 20.34 -29.36
C PHE A 83 1.20 19.11 -30.27
N GLY A 84 0.17 18.28 -30.22
CA GLY A 84 0.06 17.06 -31.01
C GLY A 84 -0.36 15.83 -30.22
N SER A 85 -0.24 14.66 -30.85
CA SER A 85 -0.49 13.33 -30.28
C SER A 85 0.77 12.47 -30.40
N PHE A 86 1.24 11.95 -29.28
CA PHE A 86 2.54 11.31 -29.10
C PHE A 86 2.38 9.87 -28.57
N SER A 87 3.33 9.00 -28.85
CA SER A 87 3.33 7.63 -28.33
C SER A 87 3.60 7.62 -26.83
N LYS A 88 4.48 8.54 -26.37
CA LYS A 88 4.89 8.68 -24.98
C LYS A 88 5.15 10.14 -24.66
N ILE A 89 4.81 10.57 -23.44
CA ILE A 89 5.33 11.80 -22.85
C ILE A 89 6.05 11.50 -21.53
N GLU A 90 7.13 12.23 -21.31
CA GLU A 90 7.86 12.24 -20.04
C GLU A 90 7.73 13.63 -19.41
N ILE A 91 7.58 13.69 -18.10
CA ILE A 91 7.58 14.93 -17.33
C ILE A 91 8.74 14.81 -16.35
N GLN A 92 9.80 15.56 -16.61
CA GLN A 92 11.05 15.48 -15.86
C GLN A 92 11.20 16.72 -14.98
N GLU A 93 11.49 16.48 -13.72
CA GLU A 93 11.81 17.51 -12.74
C GLU A 93 13.15 18.18 -13.08
N ILE A 94 13.20 19.52 -13.05
CA ILE A 94 14.45 20.26 -13.30
C ILE A 94 15.26 20.43 -12.02
N ASN A 95 14.57 20.66 -10.89
CA ASN A 95 15.18 20.86 -9.57
C ASN A 95 14.56 19.87 -8.57
N ASN A 96 15.36 19.13 -7.85
CA ASN A 96 14.94 18.07 -6.89
C ASN A 96 14.02 18.52 -5.73
N THR A 97 13.27 19.58 -5.89
CA THR A 97 12.33 20.16 -4.92
C THR A 97 10.99 20.53 -5.54
N SER A 98 10.76 20.10 -6.78
CA SER A 98 9.55 20.47 -7.54
C SER A 98 8.37 19.57 -7.17
N SER A 99 7.17 20.07 -7.43
CA SER A 99 5.95 19.26 -7.28
C SER A 99 4.89 19.66 -8.29
N ILE A 100 4.09 18.67 -8.71
CA ILE A 100 3.09 18.81 -9.75
C ILE A 100 1.71 18.36 -9.24
N ASN A 101 0.67 19.10 -9.59
CA ASN A 101 -0.71 18.67 -9.40
C ASN A 101 -1.10 17.77 -10.58
N ILE A 102 -1.75 16.65 -10.28
CA ILE A 102 -2.39 15.79 -11.27
C ILE A 102 -3.85 15.62 -10.87
N LYS A 103 -4.76 16.06 -11.72
CA LYS A 103 -6.21 15.99 -11.52
C LYS A 103 -6.85 15.22 -12.66
N SER A 104 -7.46 14.09 -12.39
CA SER A 104 -8.28 13.40 -13.38
C SER A 104 -9.59 14.17 -13.60
N SER A 105 -9.93 14.46 -14.86
CA SER A 105 -11.19 15.08 -15.23
C SER A 105 -12.19 14.07 -15.82
N LYS A 106 -11.70 12.94 -16.32
CA LYS A 106 -12.53 11.83 -16.81
C LYS A 106 -11.90 10.46 -16.47
N PRO A 107 -12.40 9.74 -15.42
CA PRO A 107 -13.43 10.15 -14.48
C PRO A 107 -12.96 11.33 -13.61
N LYS A 108 -13.91 12.10 -13.04
CA LYS A 108 -13.59 13.21 -12.16
C LYS A 108 -13.12 12.67 -10.79
N LEU A 109 -11.85 12.94 -10.46
CA LEU A 109 -11.23 12.52 -9.20
C LEU A 109 -10.65 13.73 -8.45
N ALA A 110 -10.35 13.51 -7.16
CA ALA A 110 -9.69 14.52 -6.34
C ALA A 110 -8.29 14.85 -6.91
N ASN A 111 -7.88 16.11 -6.75
CA ASN A 111 -6.53 16.55 -7.09
C ASN A 111 -5.52 15.89 -6.16
N ARG A 112 -4.41 15.43 -6.74
CA ARG A 112 -3.28 14.83 -6.01
C ARG A 112 -2.01 15.59 -6.35
N VAL A 113 -1.09 15.70 -5.41
CA VAL A 113 0.20 16.38 -5.58
C VAL A 113 1.31 15.37 -5.48
N TYR A 114 2.16 15.32 -6.48
CA TYR A 114 3.28 14.38 -6.56
C TYR A 114 4.61 15.13 -6.71
N GLU A 115 5.69 14.42 -6.49
CA GLU A 115 7.08 14.82 -6.69
C GLU A 115 7.72 13.87 -7.69
N ASP A 116 8.98 14.16 -8.07
CA ASP A 116 9.78 13.32 -8.97
C ASP A 116 9.27 13.31 -10.43
N ASN A 117 9.60 12.28 -11.20
CA ASN A 117 9.38 12.22 -12.65
C ASN A 117 8.16 11.39 -13.03
N PHE A 118 7.69 11.58 -14.27
CA PHE A 118 6.52 10.82 -14.76
C PHE A 118 6.76 10.36 -16.20
N ARG A 119 6.13 9.22 -16.53
CA ARG A 119 5.96 8.73 -17.90
C ARG A 119 4.48 8.45 -18.12
N ILE A 120 3.94 8.91 -19.24
CA ILE A 120 2.53 8.74 -19.57
C ILE A 120 2.41 8.15 -20.97
N TYR A 121 1.64 7.09 -21.06
CA TYR A 121 1.28 6.37 -22.27
C TYR A 121 -0.24 6.36 -22.43
N ALA A 122 -0.72 6.05 -23.62
CA ALA A 122 -2.13 5.70 -23.85
C ALA A 122 -2.23 4.26 -24.35
N SER A 123 -3.21 3.53 -23.87
CA SER A 123 -3.53 2.18 -24.31
C SER A 123 -5.01 1.91 -24.05
N GLU A 124 -5.70 1.31 -25.02
CA GLU A 124 -7.14 0.98 -24.92
C GLU A 124 -8.00 2.21 -24.55
N GLY A 125 -7.68 3.38 -25.09
CA GLY A 125 -8.38 4.63 -24.81
C GLY A 125 -8.24 5.13 -23.36
N ARG A 126 -7.21 4.71 -22.63
CA ARG A 126 -6.93 5.08 -21.25
C ARG A 126 -5.48 5.53 -21.09
N LEU A 127 -5.25 6.45 -20.16
CA LEU A 127 -3.90 6.87 -19.80
C LEU A 127 -3.31 5.88 -18.79
N LYS A 128 -2.09 5.44 -19.04
CA LYS A 128 -1.21 4.77 -18.09
C LYS A 128 -0.21 5.80 -17.57
N ILE A 129 -0.33 6.13 -16.30
CA ILE A 129 0.46 7.19 -15.66
C ILE A 129 1.43 6.51 -14.69
N LEU A 130 2.71 6.63 -14.96
CA LEU A 130 3.78 6.09 -14.13
C LEU A 130 4.54 7.23 -13.46
N ASN A 131 4.72 7.15 -12.13
CA ASN A 131 5.56 8.07 -11.37
C ASN A 131 6.86 7.35 -11.00
N ASP A 132 7.96 7.85 -11.50
CA ASP A 132 9.30 7.38 -11.14
C ASP A 132 9.73 8.15 -9.88
N ALA A 133 9.34 7.64 -8.72
CA ALA A 133 9.48 8.29 -7.42
C ALA A 133 10.74 7.82 -6.67
N THR A 134 11.35 8.70 -5.88
CA THR A 134 12.32 8.26 -4.89
C THR A 134 11.63 7.40 -3.82
N LEU A 135 12.33 6.35 -3.34
CA LEU A 135 11.80 5.48 -2.29
C LEU A 135 11.39 6.27 -1.04
N SER A 136 12.14 7.32 -0.70
CA SER A 136 11.84 8.18 0.45
C SER A 136 10.53 8.97 0.25
N ASN A 137 10.28 9.54 -0.93
CA ASN A 137 9.04 10.25 -1.25
C ASN A 137 7.84 9.30 -1.26
N TYR A 138 8.01 8.10 -1.83
CA TYR A 138 6.99 7.06 -1.77
C TYR A 138 6.65 6.68 -0.33
N VAL A 139 7.64 6.33 0.49
CA VAL A 139 7.45 5.96 1.90
C VAL A 139 6.75 7.07 2.68
N ALA A 140 7.18 8.33 2.52
CA ALA A 140 6.56 9.47 3.19
C ALA A 140 5.08 9.65 2.77
N GLY A 141 4.80 9.50 1.48
CA GLY A 141 3.43 9.57 0.95
C GLY A 141 2.54 8.45 1.49
N VAL A 142 3.02 7.20 1.51
CA VAL A 142 2.28 6.06 2.09
C VAL A 142 2.02 6.26 3.58
N VAL A 143 3.05 6.62 4.36
CA VAL A 143 2.89 6.90 5.81
C VAL A 143 1.82 7.96 6.05
N GLN A 144 1.78 9.03 5.25
CA GLN A 144 0.76 10.07 5.36
C GLN A 144 -0.66 9.51 5.15
N TRP A 145 -0.86 8.72 4.10
CA TRP A 145 -2.20 8.25 3.73
C TRP A 145 -2.70 7.07 4.56
N GLU A 146 -1.79 6.23 5.08
CA GLU A 146 -2.13 5.11 5.96
C GLU A 146 -2.31 5.54 7.43
N SER A 147 -1.58 6.57 7.88
CA SER A 147 -1.48 6.94 9.29
C SER A 147 -2.13 8.27 9.65
N GLY A 148 -2.31 9.15 8.67
CA GLY A 148 -2.80 10.52 8.93
C GLY A 148 -1.80 11.39 9.69
N ASN A 149 -2.32 12.40 10.38
CA ASN A 149 -1.55 13.38 11.14
C ASN A 149 -1.69 13.17 12.66
N GLY A 150 -0.79 13.77 13.44
CA GLY A 150 -0.91 13.85 14.91
C GLY A 150 -0.37 12.64 15.66
N ASN A 151 0.32 11.71 15.02
CA ASN A 151 0.93 10.57 15.70
C ASN A 151 2.34 10.87 16.22
N SER A 152 2.81 10.05 17.18
CA SER A 152 4.15 10.11 17.74
C SER A 152 5.23 9.87 16.68
N PRO A 153 6.42 10.51 16.80
CA PRO A 153 7.58 10.21 15.95
C PRO A 153 7.95 8.73 15.90
N GLU A 154 7.86 8.01 17.03
CA GLU A 154 8.21 6.59 17.12
C GLU A 154 7.25 5.71 16.27
N TYR A 155 5.95 6.04 16.27
CA TYR A 155 5.01 5.38 15.38
C TYR A 155 5.33 5.65 13.90
N TYR A 156 5.63 6.91 13.54
CA TYR A 156 5.99 7.23 12.14
C TYR A 156 7.28 6.55 11.68
N LYS A 157 8.27 6.39 12.58
CA LYS A 157 9.49 5.62 12.28
C LYS A 157 9.18 4.15 12.02
N ALA A 158 8.39 3.50 12.90
CA ALA A 158 7.97 2.11 12.72
C ALA A 158 7.20 1.93 11.40
N GLN A 159 6.22 2.80 11.12
CA GLN A 159 5.43 2.74 9.90
C GLN A 159 6.29 2.98 8.64
N ALA A 160 7.28 3.87 8.70
CA ALA A 160 8.21 4.11 7.59
C ALA A 160 9.05 2.87 7.26
N ILE A 161 9.55 2.17 8.29
CA ILE A 161 10.34 0.95 8.13
C ILE A 161 9.52 -0.17 7.51
N ILE A 162 8.31 -0.45 8.03
CA ILE A 162 7.45 -1.51 7.46
C ILE A 162 6.99 -1.18 6.04
N THR A 163 6.72 0.09 5.75
CA THR A 163 6.37 0.56 4.40
C THR A 163 7.51 0.33 3.42
N ARG A 164 8.75 0.67 3.81
CA ARG A 164 9.96 0.45 3.00
C ARG A 164 10.23 -1.04 2.79
N THR A 165 10.17 -1.82 3.86
CA THR A 165 10.36 -3.28 3.81
C THR A 165 9.37 -3.93 2.84
N TYR A 166 8.08 -3.57 2.93
CA TYR A 166 7.05 -4.06 2.01
C TYR A 166 7.35 -3.66 0.57
N ALA A 167 7.71 -2.40 0.33
CA ALA A 167 7.97 -1.89 -1.02
C ALA A 167 9.13 -2.62 -1.70
N LEU A 168 10.25 -2.78 -1.01
CA LEU A 168 11.42 -3.48 -1.53
C LEU A 168 11.17 -4.97 -1.72
N ARG A 169 10.48 -5.64 -0.80
CA ARG A 169 10.11 -7.05 -0.96
C ARG A 169 9.22 -7.30 -2.18
N ASN A 170 8.37 -6.37 -2.52
CA ASN A 170 7.39 -6.51 -3.60
C ASN A 170 7.75 -5.70 -4.85
N ILE A 171 9.03 -5.36 -5.02
CA ILE A 171 9.49 -4.46 -6.09
C ILE A 171 9.14 -4.96 -7.49
N ASN A 172 9.08 -6.27 -7.69
CA ASN A 172 8.79 -6.92 -8.98
C ASN A 172 7.31 -7.30 -9.16
N LYS A 173 6.40 -6.81 -8.28
CA LYS A 173 5.00 -7.25 -8.26
C LYS A 173 4.23 -6.99 -9.56
N TYR A 174 4.56 -5.92 -10.29
CA TYR A 174 3.94 -5.52 -11.55
C TYR A 174 4.99 -5.32 -12.65
N GLU A 175 6.09 -6.08 -12.61
CA GLU A 175 7.19 -5.99 -13.57
C GLU A 175 6.74 -6.27 -14.99
N ASP A 176 5.87 -7.27 -15.18
CA ASP A 176 5.20 -7.61 -16.43
C ASP A 176 4.39 -6.47 -17.04
N GLN A 177 4.01 -5.50 -16.19
CA GLN A 177 3.25 -4.31 -16.57
C GLN A 177 4.14 -3.06 -16.66
N GLY A 178 5.46 -3.19 -16.47
CA GLY A 178 6.45 -2.13 -16.61
C GLY A 178 6.47 -1.12 -15.46
N PHE A 179 6.05 -1.52 -14.25
CA PHE A 179 6.17 -0.73 -13.02
C PHE A 179 6.30 -1.65 -11.78
N ASN A 180 6.66 -1.10 -10.61
CA ASN A 180 6.92 -1.86 -9.41
C ASN A 180 5.67 -2.09 -8.56
N LEU A 181 4.97 -1.02 -8.18
CA LEU A 181 3.84 -1.03 -7.27
C LEU A 181 2.71 -0.12 -7.78
N CYS A 182 1.48 -0.39 -7.39
CA CYS A 182 0.35 0.49 -7.67
C CYS A 182 0.00 1.39 -6.47
N ASP A 183 -0.81 2.42 -6.72
CA ASP A 183 -1.23 3.43 -5.73
C ASP A 183 -2.38 3.00 -4.81
N ARG A 184 -2.66 1.67 -4.70
CA ARG A 184 -3.84 1.11 -4.03
C ARG A 184 -3.51 0.08 -2.96
N VAL A 185 -4.57 -0.35 -2.26
CA VAL A 185 -4.52 -1.38 -1.20
C VAL A 185 -3.92 -2.73 -1.64
N ASP A 186 -3.88 -3.01 -2.94
CA ASP A 186 -3.21 -4.20 -3.49
C ASP A 186 -1.69 -4.12 -3.34
N SER A 187 -1.15 -2.90 -3.20
CA SER A 187 0.21 -2.60 -2.78
C SER A 187 0.16 -1.84 -1.45
N GLN A 188 0.20 -0.51 -1.47
CA GLN A 188 0.02 0.39 -0.34
C GLN A 188 -0.65 1.66 -0.84
N VAL A 189 -1.51 2.29 -0.03
CA VAL A 189 -2.22 3.49 -0.46
C VAL A 189 -1.25 4.65 -0.60
N TYR A 190 -1.01 5.07 -1.85
CA TYR A 190 -0.15 6.20 -2.20
C TYR A 190 -0.93 7.23 -3.02
N LYS A 191 -1.15 8.42 -2.46
CA LYS A 191 -1.87 9.51 -3.16
C LYS A 191 -1.03 10.78 -3.29
N GLY A 192 0.29 10.60 -3.34
CA GLY A 192 1.24 11.67 -3.56
C GLY A 192 1.95 12.13 -2.29
N ARG A 193 2.56 13.31 -2.37
CA ARG A 193 3.47 13.87 -1.36
C ARG A 193 2.77 14.20 -0.04
N THR A 194 3.56 14.17 1.03
CA THR A 194 3.19 14.76 2.32
C THR A 194 3.91 16.10 2.56
N LYS A 195 3.25 16.98 3.34
CA LYS A 195 3.88 18.18 3.93
C LYS A 195 4.11 18.04 5.43
N ASN A 196 3.76 16.91 6.02
CA ASN A 196 3.91 16.66 7.45
C ASN A 196 5.38 16.53 7.81
N LYS A 197 5.92 17.56 8.47
CA LYS A 197 7.33 17.60 8.87
C LYS A 197 7.75 16.46 9.82
N ALA A 198 6.81 15.95 10.65
CA ALA A 198 7.09 14.83 11.54
C ALA A 198 7.31 13.54 10.75
N ILE A 199 6.46 13.27 9.74
CA ILE A 199 6.62 12.13 8.83
C ILE A 199 7.95 12.24 8.06
N LEU A 200 8.23 13.40 7.47
CA LEU A 200 9.47 13.61 6.70
C LEU A 200 10.73 13.40 7.58
N ARG A 201 10.70 13.86 8.83
CA ARG A 201 11.80 13.61 9.80
C ARG A 201 11.93 12.13 10.14
N ALA A 202 10.82 11.43 10.38
CA ALA A 202 10.83 10.00 10.69
C ALA A 202 11.37 9.16 9.52
N VAL A 203 10.94 9.44 8.29
CA VAL A 203 11.44 8.77 7.07
C VAL A 203 12.94 9.02 6.88
N LYS A 204 13.40 10.26 7.09
CA LYS A 204 14.84 10.60 7.03
C LYS A 204 15.65 9.90 8.12
N ALA A 205 15.16 9.87 9.36
CA ALA A 205 15.83 9.24 10.50
C ALA A 205 15.94 7.72 10.37
N THR A 206 15.05 7.09 9.57
CA THR A 206 15.03 5.65 9.32
C THR A 206 15.47 5.29 7.90
N LYS A 207 16.18 6.20 7.19
CA LYS A 207 16.64 5.93 5.81
C LYS A 207 17.45 4.62 5.78
N GLY A 208 17.16 3.76 4.81
CA GLY A 208 17.81 2.46 4.64
C GLY A 208 17.34 1.35 5.58
N LEU A 209 16.70 1.66 6.72
CA LEU A 209 16.28 0.62 7.68
C LEU A 209 15.11 -0.22 7.14
N VAL A 210 15.29 -1.55 7.21
CA VAL A 210 14.31 -2.57 6.79
C VAL A 210 14.27 -3.72 7.81
N LEU A 211 13.23 -4.55 7.73
CA LEU A 211 13.10 -5.76 8.53
C LEU A 211 13.40 -7.00 7.69
N VAL A 212 14.25 -7.87 8.23
CA VAL A 212 14.62 -9.16 7.64
C VAL A 212 14.35 -10.31 8.61
N ASP A 213 14.20 -11.51 8.07
CA ASP A 213 14.14 -12.76 8.84
C ASP A 213 15.56 -13.27 9.19
N ASN A 214 15.64 -14.41 9.88
CA ASN A 214 16.92 -15.02 10.28
C ASN A 214 17.82 -15.45 9.10
N ASN A 215 17.26 -15.49 7.88
CA ASN A 215 18.00 -15.80 6.66
C ASN A 215 18.35 -14.53 5.87
N MET A 216 18.24 -13.37 6.50
CA MET A 216 18.47 -12.05 5.89
C MET A 216 17.51 -11.68 4.74
N HIS A 217 16.41 -12.41 4.55
CA HIS A 217 15.40 -12.06 3.56
C HIS A 217 14.43 -11.00 4.09
N LEU A 218 14.09 -10.02 3.26
CA LEU A 218 13.06 -9.03 3.59
C LEU A 218 11.75 -9.71 3.99
N ILE A 219 11.17 -9.35 5.13
CA ILE A 219 9.92 -9.94 5.61
C ILE A 219 8.69 -9.41 4.84
N SER A 220 7.61 -10.16 4.87
CA SER A 220 6.28 -9.66 4.49
C SER A 220 5.75 -8.74 5.60
N ALA A 221 6.16 -7.46 5.57
CA ALA A 221 5.85 -6.45 6.58
C ALA A 221 4.41 -5.95 6.46
N VAL A 222 3.44 -6.85 6.65
CA VAL A 222 2.01 -6.55 6.53
C VAL A 222 1.48 -5.88 7.79
N PHE A 223 0.54 -4.95 7.60
CA PHE A 223 -0.09 -4.19 8.66
C PHE A 223 -1.61 -4.06 8.47
N HIS A 224 -2.30 -3.69 9.53
CA HIS A 224 -3.75 -3.49 9.54
C HIS A 224 -4.12 -2.42 10.57
N SER A 225 -5.35 -1.89 10.49
CA SER A 225 -5.77 -0.78 11.35
C SER A 225 -5.81 -1.16 12.83
N ASN A 226 -6.55 -2.24 13.21
CA ASN A 226 -6.71 -2.65 14.62
C ASN A 226 -6.85 -4.16 14.74
N SER A 227 -6.11 -4.80 15.65
CA SER A 227 -6.08 -6.25 15.85
C SER A 227 -7.33 -6.82 16.50
N GLY A 228 -8.11 -5.99 17.20
CA GLY A 228 -9.24 -6.43 18.03
C GLY A 228 -8.81 -7.11 19.35
N GLY A 229 -7.61 -6.80 19.86
CA GLY A 229 -7.04 -7.33 21.12
C GLY A 229 -6.07 -8.48 20.95
N LYS A 230 -5.98 -9.06 19.75
CA LYS A 230 -5.02 -10.13 19.40
C LYS A 230 -4.81 -10.20 17.91
N THR A 231 -3.55 -10.27 17.48
CA THR A 231 -3.22 -10.50 16.05
C THR A 231 -3.43 -11.98 15.68
N HIS A 232 -3.19 -12.33 14.42
CA HIS A 232 -3.33 -13.66 13.85
C HIS A 232 -2.02 -14.22 13.36
N ASN A 233 -1.91 -15.54 13.35
CA ASN A 233 -0.91 -16.24 12.55
C ASN A 233 -1.22 -16.07 11.06
N SER A 234 -0.19 -16.02 10.21
CA SER A 234 -0.37 -15.83 8.77
C SER A 234 -1.24 -16.90 8.11
N GLU A 235 -1.08 -18.18 8.51
CA GLU A 235 -1.83 -19.31 7.98
C GLU A 235 -3.33 -19.30 8.34
N GLU A 236 -3.73 -18.55 9.35
CA GLU A 236 -5.14 -18.37 9.71
C GLU A 236 -5.88 -17.45 8.72
N VAL A 237 -5.14 -16.63 7.98
CA VAL A 237 -5.69 -15.68 6.99
C VAL A 237 -5.31 -16.06 5.57
N TRP A 238 -4.04 -16.43 5.37
CA TRP A 238 -3.46 -16.89 4.12
C TRP A 238 -3.06 -18.37 4.22
N SER A 239 -2.49 -18.95 3.18
CA SER A 239 -2.19 -20.38 3.16
C SER A 239 -0.84 -20.75 3.74
N GLN A 240 0.11 -19.78 3.85
CA GLN A 240 1.49 -20.07 4.27
C GLN A 240 1.75 -19.63 5.72
N PRO A 241 2.32 -20.52 6.54
CA PRO A 241 2.86 -20.17 7.84
C PRO A 241 4.18 -19.42 7.68
N LEU A 242 4.22 -18.15 8.06
CA LEU A 242 5.44 -17.36 8.10
C LEU A 242 5.93 -17.25 9.55
N PRO A 243 7.18 -17.65 9.86
CA PRO A 243 7.69 -17.72 11.23
C PRO A 243 7.61 -16.40 12.00
N TYR A 244 7.77 -15.29 11.28
CA TYR A 244 7.74 -13.94 11.84
C TYR A 244 6.34 -13.31 11.94
N LEU A 245 5.28 -13.94 11.40
CA LEU A 245 3.88 -13.48 11.49
C LEU A 245 3.09 -14.37 12.44
N ARG A 246 3.41 -14.27 13.73
CA ARG A 246 2.76 -15.02 14.84
C ARG A 246 1.77 -14.15 15.58
N ALA A 247 0.76 -14.80 16.16
CA ALA A 247 -0.27 -14.13 16.91
C ALA A 247 0.25 -13.59 18.25
N VAL A 248 0.13 -12.28 18.47
CA VAL A 248 0.48 -11.63 19.74
C VAL A 248 -0.76 -11.08 20.44
N LYS A 249 -0.77 -11.09 21.80
CA LYS A 249 -1.81 -10.45 22.59
C LYS A 249 -1.58 -8.95 22.58
N ASP A 250 -2.38 -8.22 21.79
CA ASP A 250 -2.26 -6.79 21.56
C ASP A 250 -3.28 -6.01 22.41
N THR A 251 -2.94 -5.85 23.71
CA THR A 251 -3.78 -5.08 24.62
C THR A 251 -3.82 -3.59 24.30
N PHE A 252 -2.82 -3.08 23.58
CA PHE A 252 -2.72 -1.67 23.18
C PHE A 252 -3.79 -1.26 22.16
N SER A 253 -4.28 -2.21 21.35
CA SER A 253 -5.36 -1.97 20.40
C SER A 253 -6.76 -1.85 21.04
N ILE A 254 -6.89 -2.28 22.30
CA ILE A 254 -8.18 -2.27 23.03
C ILE A 254 -8.60 -0.84 23.33
N GLY A 255 -9.87 -0.53 23.07
CA GLY A 255 -10.43 0.79 23.32
C GLY A 255 -10.03 1.87 22.29
N GLN A 256 -9.24 1.51 21.27
CA GLN A 256 -8.92 2.42 20.16
C GLN A 256 -10.12 2.57 19.20
N PRO A 257 -10.14 3.60 18.33
CA PRO A 257 -11.31 3.95 17.50
C PRO A 257 -11.90 2.81 16.66
N HIS A 258 -11.05 1.91 16.14
CA HIS A 258 -11.51 0.79 15.31
C HIS A 258 -11.51 -0.56 16.06
N TYR A 259 -11.44 -0.52 17.40
CA TYR A 259 -11.46 -1.74 18.22
C TYR A 259 -12.76 -2.53 18.08
N SER A 260 -13.90 -1.87 18.05
CA SER A 260 -15.21 -2.52 17.93
C SER A 260 -16.02 -1.91 16.78
N TRP A 261 -16.93 -2.70 16.24
CA TRP A 261 -17.81 -2.27 15.16
C TRP A 261 -19.10 -3.07 15.16
N GLU A 262 -20.12 -2.48 14.55
CA GLU A 262 -21.43 -3.08 14.33
C GLU A 262 -21.89 -2.86 12.90
N LYS A 263 -22.66 -3.81 12.37
CA LYS A 263 -23.33 -3.72 11.07
C LYS A 263 -24.66 -4.45 11.10
N THR A 264 -25.70 -3.80 10.66
CA THR A 264 -27.04 -4.39 10.52
C THR A 264 -27.32 -4.71 9.06
N ILE A 265 -27.87 -5.91 8.79
CA ILE A 265 -28.24 -6.39 7.47
C ILE A 265 -29.58 -7.09 7.61
N SER A 266 -30.53 -6.97 6.63
CA SER A 266 -31.79 -7.73 6.69
C SER A 266 -31.50 -9.24 6.68
N THR A 267 -32.23 -10.00 7.51
CA THR A 267 -32.12 -11.47 7.60
C THR A 267 -32.28 -12.12 6.23
N GLN A 268 -33.21 -11.62 5.42
CA GLN A 268 -33.41 -12.11 4.07
C GLN A 268 -32.17 -11.93 3.19
N LYS A 269 -31.56 -10.72 3.19
CA LYS A 269 -30.32 -10.45 2.41
C LYS A 269 -29.18 -11.32 2.88
N TRP A 270 -28.99 -11.46 4.21
CA TRP A 270 -27.97 -12.30 4.81
C TRP A 270 -28.08 -13.75 4.32
N LEU A 271 -29.24 -14.39 4.53
CA LEU A 271 -29.46 -15.78 4.19
C LEU A 271 -29.46 -16.02 2.67
N ASN A 272 -30.10 -15.17 1.87
CA ASN A 272 -30.11 -15.29 0.42
C ASN A 272 -28.72 -15.20 -0.18
N THR A 273 -27.89 -14.27 0.29
CA THR A 273 -26.51 -14.15 -0.18
C THR A 273 -25.67 -15.39 0.16
N LEU A 274 -25.83 -15.94 1.38
CA LEU A 274 -25.15 -17.18 1.77
C LEU A 274 -25.60 -18.39 0.93
N LYS A 275 -26.90 -18.49 0.65
CA LYS A 275 -27.48 -19.54 -0.22
C LYS A 275 -26.96 -19.41 -1.66
N THR A 276 -27.11 -18.25 -2.26
CA THR A 276 -26.84 -18.08 -3.70
C THR A 276 -25.36 -18.08 -4.02
N LYS A 277 -24.56 -17.33 -3.26
CA LYS A 277 -23.11 -17.16 -3.51
C LYS A 277 -22.26 -18.31 -3.01
N TYR A 278 -22.64 -18.92 -1.88
CA TYR A 278 -21.82 -19.94 -1.23
C TYR A 278 -22.47 -21.33 -1.19
N LYS A 279 -23.67 -21.48 -1.79
CA LYS A 279 -24.42 -22.74 -1.87
C LYS A 279 -24.71 -23.33 -0.48
N VAL A 280 -24.83 -22.48 0.54
CA VAL A 280 -25.17 -22.92 1.89
C VAL A 280 -26.63 -23.37 1.94
N ASP A 281 -26.87 -24.57 2.47
CA ASP A 281 -28.22 -25.08 2.68
C ASP A 281 -28.91 -24.40 3.86
N ILE A 282 -29.72 -23.38 3.57
CA ILE A 282 -30.50 -22.64 4.57
C ILE A 282 -31.84 -23.28 4.87
N THR A 283 -32.22 -24.38 4.16
CA THR A 283 -33.45 -25.14 4.43
C THR A 283 -33.24 -26.02 5.68
N ASN A 284 -31.98 -26.43 5.91
CA ASN A 284 -31.63 -27.15 7.11
C ASN A 284 -31.75 -26.21 8.34
N LYS A 285 -32.68 -26.53 9.23
CA LYS A 285 -33.02 -25.75 10.43
C LYS A 285 -31.78 -25.49 11.34
N LYS A 286 -30.90 -26.50 11.52
CA LYS A 286 -29.67 -26.38 12.37
C LYS A 286 -28.69 -25.40 11.74
N THR A 287 -28.42 -25.51 10.43
CA THR A 287 -27.55 -24.59 9.70
C THR A 287 -28.09 -23.17 9.75
N LYS A 288 -29.38 -22.98 9.45
CA LYS A 288 -30.03 -21.66 9.49
C LYS A 288 -29.91 -21.04 10.90
N LYS A 289 -30.26 -21.78 11.95
CA LYS A 289 -30.12 -21.32 13.34
C LYS A 289 -28.69 -20.92 13.66
N HIS A 290 -27.70 -21.74 13.28
CA HIS A 290 -26.29 -21.45 13.51
C HIS A 290 -25.85 -20.15 12.82
N LEU A 291 -26.25 -19.92 11.56
CA LEU A 291 -25.91 -18.71 10.82
C LEU A 291 -26.54 -17.44 11.39
N LEU A 292 -27.66 -17.54 12.09
CA LEU A 292 -28.38 -16.43 12.73
C LEU A 292 -27.96 -16.18 14.17
N SER A 293 -27.16 -17.09 14.76
CA SER A 293 -26.66 -16.99 16.14
C SER A 293 -25.16 -17.31 16.28
N TYR A 294 -24.39 -17.11 15.21
CA TYR A 294 -22.95 -17.38 15.17
C TYR A 294 -22.20 -16.46 16.12
N CYS A 295 -21.62 -16.99 17.17
CA CYS A 295 -20.78 -16.23 18.10
C CYS A 295 -19.75 -17.15 18.77
N PRO A 296 -18.60 -17.38 18.11
CA PRO A 296 -17.60 -18.30 18.61
C PRO A 296 -16.80 -17.66 19.77
N LYS A 297 -16.43 -18.46 20.77
CA LYS A 297 -15.57 -18.02 21.91
C LYS A 297 -14.18 -17.52 21.47
N LYS A 298 -13.67 -18.08 20.37
CA LYS A 298 -12.39 -17.68 19.73
C LYS A 298 -12.66 -17.45 18.25
N ARG A 299 -11.92 -16.53 17.65
CA ARG A 299 -11.97 -16.24 16.20
C ARG A 299 -11.81 -17.54 15.39
N GLN A 300 -12.64 -17.73 14.39
CA GLN A 300 -12.70 -18.93 13.56
C GLN A 300 -12.40 -18.58 12.09
N ASN A 301 -11.72 -19.49 11.39
CA ASN A 301 -11.48 -19.37 9.97
C ASN A 301 -12.71 -19.73 9.11
N TYR A 302 -13.63 -20.51 9.70
CA TYR A 302 -14.85 -20.97 9.04
C TYR A 302 -16.06 -20.78 9.93
N MET A 303 -17.19 -20.38 9.33
CA MET A 303 -18.46 -20.26 10.05
C MET A 303 -19.17 -21.58 10.24
N LEU A 304 -18.96 -22.54 9.35
CA LEU A 304 -19.64 -23.82 9.35
C LEU A 304 -18.65 -24.98 9.56
N PRO A 305 -19.09 -26.11 10.09
CA PRO A 305 -18.27 -27.32 10.24
C PRO A 305 -17.67 -27.81 8.93
N LYS A 306 -16.69 -28.71 9.00
CA LYS A 306 -15.99 -29.33 7.86
C LYS A 306 -15.35 -28.31 6.91
N GLY A 307 -14.89 -27.17 7.42
CA GLY A 307 -14.21 -26.16 6.60
C GLY A 307 -15.09 -25.41 5.61
N GLN A 308 -16.40 -25.42 5.83
CA GLN A 308 -17.32 -24.69 4.95
C GLN A 308 -17.45 -23.22 5.37
N LEU A 309 -17.61 -22.36 4.38
CA LEU A 309 -17.85 -20.92 4.51
C LEU A 309 -16.74 -20.17 5.26
N LYS A 310 -15.63 -19.89 4.56
CA LYS A 310 -14.51 -19.08 5.11
C LYS A 310 -15.01 -17.72 5.60
N THR A 311 -14.64 -17.34 6.82
CA THR A 311 -14.97 -16.03 7.42
C THR A 311 -14.38 -14.86 6.63
N THR A 312 -13.23 -15.05 5.96
CA THR A 312 -12.64 -14.05 5.05
C THR A 312 -13.54 -13.76 3.85
N ARG A 313 -14.18 -14.78 3.28
CA ARG A 313 -15.16 -14.62 2.19
C ARG A 313 -16.42 -13.90 2.67
N VAL A 314 -16.91 -14.24 3.86
CA VAL A 314 -18.06 -13.55 4.48
C VAL A 314 -17.72 -12.08 4.73
N ARG A 315 -16.55 -11.81 5.32
CA ARG A 315 -16.04 -10.44 5.52
C ARG A 315 -16.08 -9.64 4.22
N SER A 316 -15.49 -10.15 3.16
CA SER A 316 -15.41 -9.46 1.86
C SER A 316 -16.80 -9.22 1.26
N THR A 317 -17.68 -10.24 1.27
CA THR A 317 -19.00 -10.16 0.66
C THR A 317 -19.94 -9.18 1.34
N PHE A 318 -19.89 -9.12 2.66
CA PHE A 318 -20.74 -8.22 3.44
C PHE A 318 -20.05 -6.92 3.85
N GLY A 319 -18.81 -6.68 3.42
CA GLY A 319 -18.03 -5.50 3.78
C GLY A 319 -17.87 -5.36 5.30
N LEU A 320 -17.54 -6.46 6.00
CA LEU A 320 -17.28 -6.44 7.44
C LEU A 320 -15.85 -5.94 7.70
N ARG A 321 -15.64 -5.27 8.83
CA ARG A 321 -14.32 -4.71 9.14
C ARG A 321 -13.26 -5.77 9.47
N SER A 322 -13.67 -6.88 10.12
CA SER A 322 -12.76 -7.98 10.48
C SER A 322 -13.45 -9.33 10.33
N THR A 323 -12.72 -10.41 10.55
CA THR A 323 -13.27 -11.78 10.66
C THR A 323 -13.55 -12.20 12.11
N ASN A 324 -13.33 -11.30 13.07
CA ASN A 324 -13.64 -11.53 14.49
C ASN A 324 -15.02 -10.94 14.81
N PHE A 325 -16.09 -11.70 14.58
CA PHE A 325 -17.46 -11.20 14.70
C PHE A 325 -18.45 -12.23 15.25
N CYS A 326 -19.53 -11.72 15.81
CA CYS A 326 -20.74 -12.43 16.19
C CYS A 326 -21.91 -12.00 15.31
N VAL A 327 -22.88 -12.87 15.12
CA VAL A 327 -24.14 -12.61 14.41
C VAL A 327 -25.30 -12.91 15.36
N LYS A 328 -26.25 -11.99 15.48
CA LYS A 328 -27.46 -12.16 16.29
C LYS A 328 -28.67 -11.71 15.47
N GLU A 329 -29.69 -12.54 15.36
CA GLU A 329 -30.96 -12.18 14.79
C GLU A 329 -31.74 -11.25 15.73
N VAL A 330 -32.25 -10.13 15.19
CA VAL A 330 -33.04 -9.14 15.92
C VAL A 330 -34.19 -8.70 14.99
N GLY A 331 -35.38 -9.17 15.23
CA GLY A 331 -36.53 -8.95 14.35
C GLY A 331 -36.25 -9.45 12.94
N ASN A 332 -36.45 -8.61 11.95
CA ASN A 332 -36.22 -8.93 10.54
C ASN A 332 -34.77 -8.69 10.07
N ASN A 333 -33.85 -8.43 11.01
CA ASN A 333 -32.46 -8.15 10.73
C ASN A 333 -31.52 -9.10 11.45
N VAL A 334 -30.29 -9.21 10.95
CA VAL A 334 -29.13 -9.69 11.69
C VAL A 334 -28.24 -8.51 12.07
N VAL A 335 -27.90 -8.43 13.34
CA VAL A 335 -26.92 -7.50 13.89
C VAL A 335 -25.59 -8.25 13.99
N ILE A 336 -24.57 -7.74 13.33
CA ILE A 336 -23.22 -8.29 13.28
C ILE A 336 -22.33 -7.37 14.08
N THR A 337 -21.83 -7.84 15.22
CA THR A 337 -20.87 -7.10 16.05
C THR A 337 -19.51 -7.74 15.93
N GLY A 338 -18.45 -6.93 15.93
CA GLY A 338 -17.11 -7.48 15.79
C GLY A 338 -16.03 -6.62 16.44
N LYS A 339 -14.80 -7.16 16.45
CA LYS A 339 -13.62 -6.50 17.00
C LYS A 339 -12.52 -6.43 15.97
N GLY A 340 -11.81 -5.27 15.94
CA GLY A 340 -10.70 -5.02 15.03
C GLY A 340 -11.11 -4.61 13.63
N PHE A 341 -10.12 -4.11 12.85
CA PHE A 341 -10.28 -3.66 11.48
C PHE A 341 -9.08 -4.07 10.64
N GLY A 342 -9.30 -4.84 9.59
CA GLY A 342 -8.30 -5.37 8.69
C GLY A 342 -8.20 -6.90 8.75
N HIS A 343 -7.08 -7.43 8.24
CA HIS A 343 -6.81 -8.88 8.22
C HIS A 343 -6.34 -9.42 9.57
N GLY A 344 -5.76 -8.55 10.42
CA GLY A 344 -5.35 -8.90 11.78
C GLY A 344 -4.00 -9.59 11.90
N VAL A 345 -3.18 -9.68 10.85
CA VAL A 345 -1.84 -10.28 10.86
C VAL A 345 -0.76 -9.21 10.94
N GLY A 346 0.32 -9.44 11.68
CA GLY A 346 1.46 -8.53 11.81
C GLY A 346 1.10 -7.24 12.54
N PHE A 347 1.57 -6.10 12.05
CA PHE A 347 1.52 -4.82 12.74
C PHE A 347 0.10 -4.23 12.83
N SER A 348 -0.34 -3.92 14.06
CA SER A 348 -1.60 -3.23 14.34
C SER A 348 -1.34 -1.73 14.49
N GLN A 349 -1.81 -0.91 13.55
CA GLN A 349 -1.53 0.53 13.52
C GLN A 349 -1.97 1.23 14.81
N GLU A 350 -3.21 1.03 15.24
CA GLU A 350 -3.73 1.68 16.46
C GLU A 350 -3.07 1.16 17.74
N GLY A 351 -2.69 -0.13 17.79
CA GLY A 351 -1.90 -0.67 18.90
C GLY A 351 -0.52 -0.02 18.96
N ALA A 352 0.16 0.08 17.83
CA ALA A 352 1.47 0.72 17.72
C ALA A 352 1.41 2.23 18.01
N MET A 353 0.36 2.94 17.58
CA MET A 353 0.14 4.34 17.96
C MET A 353 0.04 4.50 19.47
N LYS A 354 -0.68 3.60 20.15
CA LYS A 354 -0.80 3.61 21.61
C LYS A 354 0.52 3.31 22.30
N MET A 355 1.29 2.32 21.81
CA MET A 355 2.63 2.01 22.32
C MET A 355 3.56 3.23 22.22
N ALA A 356 3.59 3.86 21.04
CA ALA A 356 4.42 5.04 20.80
C ALA A 356 4.01 6.25 21.67
N LEU A 357 2.72 6.42 21.96
CA LEU A 357 2.23 7.43 22.90
C LEU A 357 2.65 7.16 24.35
N GLN A 358 2.94 5.91 24.69
CA GLN A 358 3.49 5.51 25.99
C GLN A 358 5.03 5.59 26.05
N GLY A 359 5.67 6.12 25.03
CA GLY A 359 7.12 6.29 24.95
C GLY A 359 7.89 5.02 24.54
N ILE A 360 7.21 3.97 24.08
CA ILE A 360 7.89 2.75 23.62
C ILE A 360 8.60 3.08 22.29
N PRO A 361 9.91 2.80 22.16
CA PRO A 361 10.69 3.09 20.96
C PRO A 361 10.24 2.24 19.76
N PHE A 362 10.49 2.73 18.56
CA PHE A 362 10.01 2.09 17.33
C PHE A 362 10.57 0.68 17.12
N GLU A 363 11.79 0.42 17.57
CA GLU A 363 12.42 -0.90 17.53
C GLU A 363 11.59 -1.93 18.32
N ASP A 364 11.23 -1.61 19.56
CA ASP A 364 10.44 -2.48 20.44
C ASP A 364 9.02 -2.67 19.91
N ILE A 365 8.43 -1.62 19.31
CA ILE A 365 7.13 -1.72 18.65
C ILE A 365 7.19 -2.71 17.49
N LEU A 366 8.24 -2.66 16.66
CA LEU A 366 8.42 -3.59 15.55
C LEU A 366 8.62 -5.03 16.03
N MET A 367 9.49 -5.24 17.02
CA MET A 367 9.77 -6.56 17.60
C MET A 367 8.56 -7.15 18.32
N PHE A 368 7.65 -6.33 18.85
CA PHE A 368 6.39 -6.79 19.44
C PHE A 368 5.45 -7.42 18.40
N TYR A 369 5.36 -6.87 17.19
CA TYR A 369 4.44 -7.37 16.17
C TYR A 369 5.05 -8.40 15.22
N TYR A 370 6.37 -8.43 15.07
CA TYR A 370 7.08 -9.38 14.21
C TYR A 370 8.08 -10.20 15.03
N THR A 371 7.88 -11.51 15.04
CA THR A 371 8.68 -12.43 15.86
C THR A 371 9.95 -12.85 15.11
N GLY A 372 11.12 -12.83 15.79
CA GLY A 372 12.36 -13.34 15.22
C GLY A 372 12.77 -12.61 13.93
N VAL A 373 12.72 -11.29 13.96
CA VAL A 373 13.17 -10.43 12.86
C VAL A 373 14.33 -9.56 13.31
N HIS A 374 15.09 -9.05 12.34
CA HIS A 374 16.20 -8.14 12.57
C HIS A 374 15.96 -6.84 11.82
N LEU A 375 16.35 -5.73 12.47
CA LEU A 375 16.39 -4.41 11.86
C LEU A 375 17.77 -4.19 11.29
N VAL A 376 17.87 -4.04 9.98
CA VAL A 376 19.14 -3.84 9.27
C VAL A 376 19.05 -2.66 8.32
N ASN A 377 20.23 -2.11 7.95
CA ASN A 377 20.28 -1.16 6.85
C ASN A 377 20.42 -1.92 5.53
N VAL A 378 19.57 -1.60 4.54
CA VAL A 378 19.58 -2.25 3.22
C VAL A 378 20.93 -2.12 2.50
N ASP A 379 21.66 -1.01 2.73
CA ASP A 379 22.99 -0.80 2.16
C ASP A 379 24.03 -1.81 2.69
N THR A 380 23.83 -2.36 3.92
CA THR A 380 24.69 -3.40 4.48
C THR A 380 24.38 -4.79 3.98
N MET A 381 23.17 -5.03 3.47
CA MET A 381 22.80 -6.33 2.87
C MET A 381 23.57 -6.59 1.58
N ASP A 382 23.83 -5.54 0.78
CA ASP A 382 24.58 -5.65 -0.46
C ASP A 382 26.06 -6.03 -0.22
N LEU A 383 26.62 -5.69 0.93
CA LEU A 383 27.98 -6.08 1.31
C LEU A 383 28.07 -7.56 1.67
N LEU A 384 27.01 -8.18 2.16
CA LEU A 384 26.95 -9.60 2.49
C LEU A 384 26.72 -10.48 1.27
N GLU A 385 25.92 -10.00 0.30
CA GLU A 385 25.68 -10.73 -0.97
C GLU A 385 26.88 -10.67 -1.92
N ASN A 386 27.76 -9.66 -1.81
CA ASN A 386 28.95 -9.48 -2.65
C ASN A 386 30.26 -9.96 -1.99
N GLY A 387 30.20 -10.56 -0.81
CA GLY A 387 31.35 -11.04 -0.02
C GLY A 387 31.57 -12.54 -0.05
N GLU A 388 30.82 -13.29 -0.88
CA GLU A 388 31.04 -14.73 -1.15
C GLU A 388 31.77 -14.98 -2.48
#